data_a204ad7bdc86c26f51c9ced5734f7485
#
_entry.id   a204ad7bdc86c26f51c9ced5734f7485
#
_cell.length_a   1.000
_cell.length_b   1.000
_cell.length_c   1.000
_cell.angle_alpha   90.00
_cell.angle_beta   90.00
_cell.angle_gamma   90.00
#
_symmetry.space_group_name_H-M   'P 1'
#
loop_
_entity.id
_entity.type
_entity.pdbx_description
1 polymer ?
#
loop_
_entity_poly.entity_id
_entity_poly.type
_entity_poly.pdbx_seq_one_letter_code
_entity_poly.pdbx_strand_id
1 'polypeptide(L)'
;MKLKRLLLVASAALAALVFSAPAMALEKFKIGYLRVMDDAQAMAAYEAGLYKKYGLDVELIEFKSGTDLIKAIVGGQLDSGVFGFTNAVAWASKGADLKVVSGAQLGYHAIVAREDAHINKVADLKGKNLASQAEGSTADVVLKGVVFRDAGLKPDDVNVLGVSPQVAVQSLVGKRVDAAFLFEPQARIAQLIAPVKQIYEIGEVWPFPCMVVITSGETLKNRRAAVWKSLDAQRDAIELLKKKPADAAKLIAGYFIAEPTLKTLKHGEMLREDVIRDAIKSQTFSAKLNDKEQNRMQEIADILQAQGSLKTRDGKPFEVKSIVDLSWQKDRKL
;
A
#
# COMPACT_ATOMS: atom_id res chain seq x y z
N MET A 1 46.55 -40.17 -43.57
CA MET A 1 46.39 -39.79 -42.12
C MET A 1 46.23 -38.27 -41.90
N LYS A 2 46.68 -37.38 -42.74
CA LYS A 2 46.57 -35.92 -42.52
C LYS A 2 45.18 -35.29 -42.77
N LEU A 3 44.37 -35.93 -43.64
CA LEU A 3 43.03 -35.39 -44.02
C LEU A 3 41.95 -35.65 -42.93
N LYS A 4 42.09 -36.77 -42.16
CA LYS A 4 41.12 -37.07 -41.05
C LYS A 4 41.29 -36.19 -39.80
N ARG A 5 42.51 -35.58 -39.62
CA ARG A 5 42.77 -34.66 -38.49
C ARG A 5 42.25 -33.25 -38.76
N LEU A 6 42.15 -32.81 -40.04
CA LEU A 6 41.59 -31.48 -40.38
C LEU A 6 40.06 -31.44 -40.20
N LEU A 7 39.37 -32.54 -40.46
CA LEU A 7 37.89 -32.62 -40.28
C LEU A 7 37.49 -32.65 -38.80
N LEU A 8 38.30 -33.18 -37.92
CA LEU A 8 37.97 -33.18 -36.47
C LEU A 8 38.18 -31.82 -35.82
N VAL A 9 39.11 -31.00 -36.30
CA VAL A 9 39.34 -29.63 -35.77
C VAL A 9 38.28 -28.65 -36.25
N ALA A 10 37.75 -28.83 -37.48
CA ALA A 10 36.68 -28.02 -37.97
C ALA A 10 35.30 -28.26 -37.28
N SER A 11 35.05 -29.53 -36.84
CA SER A 11 33.83 -29.88 -36.09
C SER A 11 33.84 -29.37 -34.64
N ALA A 12 35.04 -29.24 -33.99
CA ALA A 12 35.17 -28.69 -32.66
C ALA A 12 35.04 -27.15 -32.61
N ALA A 13 35.39 -26.46 -33.71
CA ALA A 13 35.21 -25.01 -33.80
C ALA A 13 33.78 -24.58 -34.06
N LEU A 14 32.96 -25.46 -34.64
CA LEU A 14 31.53 -25.15 -34.91
C LEU A 14 30.64 -25.45 -33.69
N ALA A 15 31.07 -26.26 -32.72
CA ALA A 15 30.33 -26.56 -31.52
C ALA A 15 30.50 -25.50 -30.39
N ALA A 16 31.47 -24.56 -30.54
CA ALA A 16 31.74 -23.49 -29.58
C ALA A 16 30.92 -22.20 -29.82
N LEU A 17 30.08 -22.16 -30.88
CA LEU A 17 29.07 -21.12 -31.08
C LEU A 17 27.79 -21.44 -30.29
N VAL A 18 27.93 -21.98 -29.08
CA VAL A 18 26.81 -22.14 -28.15
C VAL A 18 26.46 -20.75 -27.62
N PHE A 19 25.44 -20.19 -28.21
CA PHE A 19 24.42 -19.31 -27.62
C PHE A 19 24.84 -18.67 -26.28
N SER A 20 25.73 -17.72 -26.30
CA SER A 20 25.72 -16.62 -25.34
C SER A 20 24.49 -15.77 -25.70
N ALA A 21 23.29 -16.20 -25.27
CA ALA A 21 22.18 -15.28 -25.24
C ALA A 21 22.70 -14.05 -24.45
N PRO A 22 22.70 -12.84 -25.01
CA PRO A 22 23.12 -11.68 -24.26
C PRO A 22 22.27 -11.66 -23.00
N ALA A 23 22.92 -11.72 -21.84
CA ALA A 23 22.21 -11.47 -20.59
C ALA A 23 21.63 -10.06 -20.76
N MET A 24 20.30 -9.99 -21.04
CA MET A 24 19.64 -8.70 -21.17
C MET A 24 19.88 -7.95 -19.87
N ALA A 25 20.60 -6.84 -19.94
CA ALA A 25 20.82 -5.98 -18.79
C ALA A 25 19.45 -5.62 -18.19
N LEU A 26 19.33 -5.76 -16.89
CA LEU A 26 18.10 -5.41 -16.18
C LEU A 26 17.79 -3.92 -16.43
N GLU A 27 16.55 -3.61 -16.72
CA GLU A 27 16.10 -2.23 -16.93
C GLU A 27 15.96 -1.53 -15.56
N LYS A 28 16.67 -0.42 -15.35
CA LYS A 28 16.54 0.38 -14.11
C LYS A 28 15.15 0.95 -13.97
N PHE A 29 14.58 0.82 -12.76
CA PHE A 29 13.25 1.30 -12.46
C PHE A 29 13.16 1.73 -10.99
N LYS A 30 12.62 2.93 -10.70
CA LYS A 30 12.54 3.50 -9.36
C LYS A 30 11.11 3.48 -8.84
N ILE A 31 10.91 2.84 -7.68
CA ILE A 31 9.61 2.73 -7.03
C ILE A 31 9.64 3.39 -5.67
N GLY A 32 8.76 4.36 -5.45
CA GLY A 32 8.52 4.94 -4.14
C GLY A 32 7.49 4.14 -3.34
N TYR A 33 7.69 4.04 -2.02
CA TYR A 33 6.75 3.41 -1.12
C TYR A 33 6.71 4.11 0.24
N LEU A 34 5.66 3.86 1.01
CA LEU A 34 5.57 4.21 2.43
C LEU A 34 5.78 2.94 3.27
N ARG A 35 6.37 3.09 4.47
CA ARG A 35 6.57 1.97 5.40
C ARG A 35 5.27 1.64 6.13
N VAL A 36 4.26 1.20 5.39
CA VAL A 36 2.94 0.77 5.86
C VAL A 36 2.61 -0.60 5.28
N MET A 37 1.82 -1.40 6.00
CA MET A 37 1.46 -2.75 5.54
C MET A 37 0.70 -2.72 4.22
N ASP A 38 -0.01 -1.64 3.96
CA ASP A 38 -0.81 -1.44 2.75
C ASP A 38 0.05 -1.40 1.46
N ASP A 39 1.37 -1.13 1.60
CA ASP A 39 2.37 -1.15 0.52
C ASP A 39 3.19 -2.46 0.48
N ALA A 40 2.81 -3.47 1.27
CA ALA A 40 3.57 -4.71 1.46
C ALA A 40 3.93 -5.44 0.17
N GLN A 41 3.10 -5.35 -0.89
CA GLN A 41 3.39 -6.00 -2.16
C GLN A 41 4.64 -5.42 -2.84
N ALA A 42 4.92 -4.12 -2.68
CA ALA A 42 6.13 -3.52 -3.25
C ALA A 42 7.39 -4.03 -2.53
N MET A 43 7.35 -4.10 -1.20
CA MET A 43 8.43 -4.63 -0.37
C MET A 43 8.62 -6.13 -0.61
N ALA A 44 7.54 -6.91 -0.62
CA ALA A 44 7.60 -8.35 -0.86
C ALA A 44 8.11 -8.68 -2.28
N ALA A 45 7.72 -7.91 -3.30
CA ALA A 45 8.24 -8.07 -4.65
C ALA A 45 9.75 -7.81 -4.72
N TYR A 46 10.24 -6.83 -3.97
CA TYR A 46 11.65 -6.49 -3.91
C TYR A 46 12.46 -7.60 -3.21
N GLU A 47 12.08 -7.97 -2.00
CA GLU A 47 12.77 -8.97 -1.19
C GLU A 47 12.72 -10.38 -1.80
N ALA A 48 11.62 -10.74 -2.45
CA ALA A 48 11.50 -12.01 -3.17
C ALA A 48 12.21 -12.02 -4.54
N GLY A 49 12.85 -10.93 -4.96
CA GLY A 49 13.55 -10.82 -6.24
C GLY A 49 12.61 -10.84 -7.46
N LEU A 50 11.31 -10.58 -7.27
CA LEU A 50 10.32 -10.65 -8.34
C LEU A 50 10.53 -9.59 -9.41
N TYR A 51 11.00 -8.39 -9.04
CA TYR A 51 11.33 -7.38 -10.03
C TYR A 51 12.44 -7.85 -10.98
N LYS A 52 13.50 -8.49 -10.44
CA LYS A 52 14.59 -9.06 -11.26
C LYS A 52 14.08 -10.18 -12.16
N LYS A 53 13.17 -11.03 -11.65
CA LYS A 53 12.50 -12.08 -12.44
C LYS A 53 11.80 -11.50 -13.68
N TYR A 54 11.25 -10.29 -13.57
CA TYR A 54 10.61 -9.59 -14.69
C TYR A 54 11.55 -8.67 -15.48
N GLY A 55 12.86 -8.73 -15.23
CA GLY A 55 13.88 -7.99 -15.99
C GLY A 55 14.04 -6.54 -15.55
N LEU A 56 13.68 -6.21 -14.32
CA LEU A 56 13.86 -4.89 -13.73
C LEU A 56 14.94 -4.89 -12.63
N ASP A 57 15.82 -3.90 -12.68
CA ASP A 57 16.71 -3.52 -11.58
C ASP A 57 16.04 -2.39 -10.79
N VAL A 58 15.27 -2.77 -9.76
CA VAL A 58 14.46 -1.83 -9.01
C VAL A 58 15.27 -1.20 -7.87
N GLU A 59 15.25 0.12 -7.81
CA GLU A 59 15.58 0.90 -6.63
C GLU A 59 14.28 1.19 -5.86
N LEU A 60 14.11 0.55 -4.69
CA LEU A 60 12.93 0.74 -3.84
C LEU A 60 13.22 1.84 -2.82
N ILE A 61 12.51 2.98 -2.90
CA ILE A 61 12.81 4.20 -2.16
C ILE A 61 11.69 4.50 -1.15
N GLU A 62 12.07 4.56 0.14
CA GLU A 62 11.13 4.90 1.22
C GLU A 62 10.87 6.39 1.28
N PHE A 63 9.59 6.75 1.39
CA PHE A 63 9.13 8.10 1.66
C PHE A 63 8.41 8.17 3.01
N LYS A 64 8.46 9.32 3.66
CA LYS A 64 7.76 9.55 4.93
C LYS A 64 6.35 10.10 4.73
N SER A 65 6.04 10.63 3.55
CA SER A 65 4.73 11.16 3.21
C SER A 65 4.36 10.89 1.75
N GLY A 66 3.07 10.67 1.49
CA GLY A 66 2.55 10.54 0.13
C GLY A 66 2.75 11.81 -0.70
N THR A 67 2.75 12.98 -0.07
CA THR A 67 3.02 14.26 -0.73
C THR A 67 4.42 14.31 -1.35
N ASP A 68 5.46 13.88 -0.61
CA ASP A 68 6.82 13.92 -1.13
C ASP A 68 7.04 12.84 -2.20
N LEU A 69 6.39 11.68 -2.03
CA LEU A 69 6.39 10.63 -3.05
C LEU A 69 5.77 11.11 -4.36
N ILE A 70 4.61 11.79 -4.31
CA ILE A 70 3.98 12.37 -5.51
C ILE A 70 4.86 13.42 -6.16
N LYS A 71 5.48 14.31 -5.40
CA LYS A 71 6.42 15.30 -5.95
C LYS A 71 7.55 14.62 -6.73
N ALA A 72 8.08 13.51 -6.19
CA ALA A 72 9.13 12.74 -6.84
C ALA A 72 8.65 12.06 -8.14
N ILE A 73 7.39 11.58 -8.21
CA ILE A 73 6.79 11.03 -9.44
C ILE A 73 6.61 12.15 -10.48
N VAL A 74 5.97 13.26 -10.09
CA VAL A 74 5.69 14.38 -11.01
C VAL A 74 6.99 15.06 -11.48
N GLY A 75 8.01 15.09 -10.61
CA GLY A 75 9.34 15.59 -10.94
C GLY A 75 10.23 14.62 -11.74
N GLY A 76 9.72 13.43 -12.12
CA GLY A 76 10.48 12.43 -12.90
C GLY A 76 11.61 11.74 -12.13
N GLN A 77 11.64 11.86 -10.80
CA GLN A 77 12.62 11.20 -9.94
C GLN A 77 12.27 9.73 -9.64
N LEU A 78 10.99 9.38 -9.77
CA LEU A 78 10.44 8.03 -9.65
C LEU A 78 9.70 7.64 -10.91
N ASP A 79 9.76 6.36 -11.25
CA ASP A 79 8.97 5.78 -12.35
C ASP A 79 7.55 5.42 -11.89
N SER A 80 7.40 4.95 -10.66
CA SER A 80 6.10 4.67 -10.05
C SER A 80 6.17 4.76 -8.52
N GLY A 81 5.01 4.62 -7.87
CA GLY A 81 4.94 4.52 -6.42
C GLY A 81 3.66 3.86 -5.96
N VAL A 82 3.68 3.37 -4.72
CA VAL A 82 2.51 2.84 -4.03
C VAL A 82 2.17 3.78 -2.90
N PHE A 83 0.93 4.28 -2.88
CA PHE A 83 0.49 5.19 -1.82
C PHE A 83 -1.02 5.48 -1.87
N GLY A 84 -1.49 6.26 -0.89
CA GLY A 84 -2.91 6.53 -0.67
C GLY A 84 -3.61 7.19 -1.85
N PHE A 85 -4.74 6.61 -2.26
CA PHE A 85 -5.54 7.10 -3.38
C PHE A 85 -6.04 8.54 -3.16
N THR A 86 -6.39 8.93 -1.91
CA THR A 86 -6.84 10.28 -1.58
C THR A 86 -5.82 11.36 -1.96
N ASN A 87 -4.54 11.09 -1.72
CA ASN A 87 -3.46 11.98 -2.12
C ASN A 87 -3.36 12.12 -3.65
N ALA A 88 -3.50 10.99 -4.38
CA ALA A 88 -3.47 11.00 -5.84
C ALA A 88 -4.57 11.89 -6.42
N VAL A 89 -5.80 11.74 -5.94
CA VAL A 89 -6.94 12.58 -6.34
C VAL A 89 -6.68 14.05 -6.02
N ALA A 90 -6.22 14.37 -4.81
CA ALA A 90 -5.97 15.74 -4.40
C ALA A 90 -4.90 16.45 -5.25
N TRP A 91 -3.89 15.73 -5.73
CA TRP A 91 -2.86 16.28 -6.60
C TRP A 91 -3.32 16.33 -8.07
N ALA A 92 -3.98 15.30 -8.55
CA ALA A 92 -4.51 15.25 -9.91
C ALA A 92 -5.57 16.34 -10.15
N SER A 93 -6.42 16.64 -9.15
CA SER A 93 -7.40 17.72 -9.24
C SER A 93 -6.77 19.11 -9.43
N LYS A 94 -5.52 19.27 -9.00
CA LYS A 94 -4.70 20.48 -9.22
C LYS A 94 -3.93 20.44 -10.56
N GLY A 95 -4.09 19.37 -11.34
CA GLY A 95 -3.49 19.20 -12.66
C GLY A 95 -2.15 18.47 -12.66
N ALA A 96 -1.81 17.73 -11.60
CA ALA A 96 -0.66 16.83 -11.62
C ALA A 96 -0.90 15.70 -12.62
N ASP A 97 0.11 15.40 -13.46
CA ASP A 97 0.05 14.29 -14.41
C ASP A 97 0.27 12.96 -13.72
N LEU A 98 -0.82 12.38 -13.22
CA LEU A 98 -0.82 11.10 -12.50
C LEU A 98 -1.78 10.11 -13.14
N LYS A 99 -1.37 8.83 -13.15
CA LYS A 99 -2.20 7.69 -13.58
C LYS A 99 -2.19 6.60 -12.53
N VAL A 100 -3.37 6.20 -12.07
CA VAL A 100 -3.58 4.98 -11.29
C VAL A 100 -3.58 3.81 -12.26
N VAL A 101 -2.64 2.90 -12.11
CA VAL A 101 -2.41 1.80 -13.06
C VAL A 101 -2.73 0.42 -12.50
N SER A 102 -2.87 0.31 -11.18
CA SER A 102 -3.25 -0.93 -10.48
C SER A 102 -3.76 -0.62 -9.06
N GLY A 103 -4.56 -1.54 -8.52
CA GLY A 103 -4.78 -1.61 -7.07
C GLY A 103 -3.53 -2.12 -6.34
N ALA A 104 -3.56 -2.04 -5.03
CA ALA A 104 -2.56 -2.60 -4.14
C ALA A 104 -3.24 -3.23 -2.91
N GLN A 105 -4.04 -2.47 -2.17
CA GLN A 105 -4.70 -2.92 -0.96
C GLN A 105 -6.10 -2.28 -0.84
N LEU A 106 -7.06 -3.07 -0.38
CA LEU A 106 -8.43 -2.63 -0.08
C LEU A 106 -8.54 -2.33 1.40
N GLY A 107 -8.61 -1.06 1.72
CA GLY A 107 -8.56 -0.41 3.02
C GLY A 107 -8.81 -1.26 4.25
N TYR A 108 -7.83 -1.33 5.12
CA TYR A 108 -7.96 -1.80 6.48
C TYR A 108 -7.66 -0.62 7.41
N HIS A 109 -8.68 -0.19 8.17
CA HIS A 109 -8.49 0.74 9.27
C HIS A 109 -9.41 0.32 10.40
N ALA A 110 -8.83 -0.02 11.54
CA ALA A 110 -9.57 -0.49 12.70
C ALA A 110 -9.64 0.58 13.80
N ILE A 111 -10.78 0.68 14.48
CA ILE A 111 -10.86 1.38 15.75
C ILE A 111 -10.53 0.38 16.85
N VAL A 112 -9.43 0.65 17.53
CA VAL A 112 -8.96 -0.10 18.69
C VAL A 112 -9.19 0.76 19.92
N ALA A 113 -10.05 0.31 20.85
CA ALA A 113 -10.45 1.04 22.03
C ALA A 113 -9.91 0.37 23.28
N ARG A 114 -9.53 1.16 24.30
CA ARG A 114 -9.15 0.65 25.60
C ARG A 114 -10.35 -0.07 26.26
N GLU A 115 -10.08 -1.20 26.90
CA GLU A 115 -11.13 -1.99 27.56
C GLU A 115 -11.80 -1.19 28.69
N ASP A 116 -11.03 -0.34 29.41
CA ASP A 116 -11.52 0.50 30.51
C ASP A 116 -12.24 1.80 30.04
N ALA A 117 -12.25 2.11 28.75
CA ALA A 117 -12.94 3.27 28.20
C ALA A 117 -14.43 3.04 27.93
N HIS A 118 -14.90 1.78 28.06
CA HIS A 118 -16.32 1.37 27.85
C HIS A 118 -16.88 1.73 26.47
N ILE A 119 -16.02 1.67 25.43
CA ILE A 119 -16.38 1.91 24.02
C ILE A 119 -16.63 0.55 23.36
N ASN A 120 -17.85 0.28 22.88
CA ASN A 120 -18.21 -1.00 22.26
C ASN A 120 -18.61 -0.86 20.78
N LYS A 121 -18.94 0.33 20.34
CA LYS A 121 -19.32 0.68 18.97
C LYS A 121 -18.86 2.09 18.65
N VAL A 122 -18.84 2.45 17.36
CA VAL A 122 -18.36 3.77 16.89
C VAL A 122 -19.15 4.93 17.55
N ALA A 123 -20.44 4.80 17.74
CA ALA A 123 -21.28 5.84 18.35
C ALA A 123 -20.83 6.19 19.80
N ASP A 124 -20.20 5.25 20.51
CA ASP A 124 -19.70 5.47 21.88
C ASP A 124 -18.47 6.38 21.95
N LEU A 125 -17.90 6.76 20.78
CA LEU A 125 -16.79 7.71 20.69
C LEU A 125 -17.21 9.16 20.96
N LYS A 126 -18.50 9.46 21.07
CA LYS A 126 -18.98 10.81 21.37
C LYS A 126 -18.36 11.34 22.67
N GLY A 127 -17.68 12.49 22.59
CA GLY A 127 -16.95 13.12 23.70
C GLY A 127 -15.64 12.44 24.10
N LYS A 128 -15.18 11.42 23.37
CA LYS A 128 -13.95 10.68 23.64
C LYS A 128 -12.76 11.24 22.86
N ASN A 129 -11.55 10.89 23.32
CA ASN A 129 -10.30 11.19 22.67
C ASN A 129 -9.91 10.03 21.73
N LEU A 130 -9.81 10.30 20.46
CA LEU A 130 -9.44 9.32 19.41
C LEU A 130 -8.14 9.75 18.75
N ALA A 131 -7.10 8.93 18.82
CA ALA A 131 -5.91 9.15 18.01
C ALA A 131 -6.15 8.66 16.57
N SER A 132 -5.76 9.47 15.59
CA SER A 132 -5.80 9.13 14.16
C SER A 132 -4.62 9.75 13.45
N GLN A 133 -4.51 9.56 12.13
CA GLN A 133 -3.52 10.25 11.31
C GLN A 133 -3.87 11.73 11.14
N ALA A 134 -2.88 12.48 10.63
CA ALA A 134 -3.03 13.89 10.37
C ALA A 134 -4.22 14.20 9.42
N GLU A 135 -4.76 15.39 9.56
CA GLU A 135 -5.83 15.91 8.70
C GLU A 135 -5.48 15.80 7.20
N GLY A 136 -6.47 15.40 6.40
CA GLY A 136 -6.32 15.17 4.96
C GLY A 136 -5.64 13.86 4.58
N SER A 137 -5.23 13.02 5.54
CA SER A 137 -4.80 11.65 5.26
C SER A 137 -5.99 10.78 4.86
N THR A 138 -5.72 9.62 4.23
CA THR A 138 -6.77 8.66 3.90
C THR A 138 -7.57 8.26 5.14
N ALA A 139 -6.89 8.02 6.27
CA ALA A 139 -7.54 7.71 7.54
C ALA A 139 -8.50 8.82 7.99
N ASP A 140 -8.06 10.08 7.96
CA ASP A 140 -8.90 11.22 8.35
C ASP A 140 -10.14 11.36 7.45
N VAL A 141 -9.95 11.25 6.14
CA VAL A 141 -11.03 11.36 5.15
C VAL A 141 -12.09 10.29 5.36
N VAL A 142 -11.68 9.03 5.51
CA VAL A 142 -12.64 7.92 5.68
C VAL A 142 -13.23 7.88 7.09
N LEU A 143 -12.47 8.27 8.11
CA LEU A 143 -12.97 8.38 9.49
C LEU A 143 -14.14 9.37 9.58
N LYS A 144 -13.96 10.58 9.06
CA LYS A 144 -14.99 11.63 9.09
C LYS A 144 -16.09 11.40 8.06
N GLY A 145 -15.73 11.03 6.84
CA GLY A 145 -16.65 10.92 5.70
C GLY A 145 -17.45 9.63 5.65
N VAL A 146 -17.00 8.57 6.32
CA VAL A 146 -17.67 7.27 6.33
C VAL A 146 -18.00 6.83 7.76
N VAL A 147 -16.96 6.59 8.58
CA VAL A 147 -17.10 5.95 9.90
C VAL A 147 -17.99 6.77 10.84
N PHE A 148 -17.73 8.06 10.97
CA PHE A 148 -18.55 8.93 11.82
C PHE A 148 -19.95 9.15 11.24
N ARG A 149 -20.03 9.44 9.92
CA ARG A 149 -21.33 9.62 9.24
C ARG A 149 -22.25 8.42 9.47
N ASP A 150 -21.74 7.20 9.25
CA ASP A 150 -22.54 5.98 9.35
C ASP A 150 -22.93 5.65 10.79
N ALA A 151 -22.15 6.15 11.77
CA ALA A 151 -22.46 6.07 13.19
C ALA A 151 -23.34 7.24 13.72
N GLY A 152 -23.73 8.18 12.86
CA GLY A 152 -24.52 9.36 13.23
C GLY A 152 -23.72 10.40 14.04
N LEU A 153 -22.38 10.37 13.96
CA LEU A 153 -21.49 11.32 14.62
C LEU A 153 -21.11 12.46 13.65
N LYS A 154 -20.99 13.66 14.20
CA LYS A 154 -20.34 14.77 13.53
C LYS A 154 -18.84 14.76 13.84
N PRO A 155 -17.97 15.33 12.97
CA PRO A 155 -16.53 15.42 13.26
C PRO A 155 -16.20 16.02 14.63
N ASP A 156 -16.94 17.05 15.04
CA ASP A 156 -16.76 17.76 16.32
C ASP A 156 -17.32 17.00 17.54
N ASP A 157 -18.03 15.91 17.35
CA ASP A 157 -18.51 15.04 18.44
C ASP A 157 -17.38 14.22 19.06
N VAL A 158 -16.20 14.12 18.41
CA VAL A 158 -15.05 13.32 18.84
C VAL A 158 -13.78 14.17 18.84
N ASN A 159 -13.00 14.12 19.92
CA ASN A 159 -11.70 14.80 20.00
C ASN A 159 -10.66 14.00 19.20
N VAL A 160 -10.48 14.29 17.93
CA VAL A 160 -9.51 13.60 17.07
C VAL A 160 -8.13 14.23 17.19
N LEU A 161 -7.15 13.44 17.63
CA LEU A 161 -5.73 13.83 17.72
C LEU A 161 -4.98 13.28 16.52
N GLY A 162 -4.51 14.18 15.64
CA GLY A 162 -3.67 13.84 14.47
C GLY A 162 -2.24 13.54 14.90
N VAL A 163 -1.86 12.24 14.93
CA VAL A 163 -0.52 11.79 15.34
C VAL A 163 -0.02 10.67 14.42
N SER A 164 1.28 10.33 14.51
CA SER A 164 1.78 9.15 13.81
C SER A 164 1.19 7.87 14.41
N PRO A 165 1.08 6.78 13.62
CA PRO A 165 0.52 5.51 14.11
C PRO A 165 1.24 4.95 15.35
N GLN A 166 2.57 5.10 15.41
CA GLN A 166 3.37 4.68 16.55
C GLN A 166 3.04 5.51 17.80
N VAL A 167 2.87 6.83 17.65
CA VAL A 167 2.45 7.72 18.75
C VAL A 167 1.02 7.38 19.19
N ALA A 168 0.12 7.02 18.27
CA ALA A 168 -1.24 6.59 18.58
C ALA A 168 -1.23 5.33 19.47
N VAL A 169 -0.42 4.31 19.12
CA VAL A 169 -0.24 3.11 19.94
C VAL A 169 0.31 3.45 21.34
N GLN A 170 1.35 4.30 21.41
CA GLN A 170 1.91 4.73 22.70
C GLN A 170 0.89 5.54 23.53
N SER A 171 0.02 6.29 22.88
CA SER A 171 -1.04 7.07 23.56
C SER A 171 -2.13 6.16 24.15
N LEU A 172 -2.45 5.04 23.47
CA LEU A 172 -3.31 3.99 24.02
C LEU A 172 -2.67 3.33 25.25
N VAL A 173 -1.41 2.89 25.14
CA VAL A 173 -0.65 2.27 26.25
C VAL A 173 -0.57 3.22 27.44
N GLY A 174 -0.26 4.50 27.19
CA GLY A 174 -0.14 5.55 28.21
C GLY A 174 -1.47 6.13 28.69
N LYS A 175 -2.63 5.59 28.25
CA LYS A 175 -3.98 6.05 28.60
C LYS A 175 -4.26 7.52 28.29
N ARG A 176 -3.57 8.10 27.31
CA ARG A 176 -3.75 9.49 26.86
C ARG A 176 -4.93 9.67 25.92
N VAL A 177 -5.33 8.57 25.24
CA VAL A 177 -6.51 8.52 24.39
C VAL A 177 -7.37 7.31 24.77
N ASP A 178 -8.65 7.37 24.44
CA ASP A 178 -9.63 6.32 24.74
C ASP A 178 -9.64 5.25 23.64
N ALA A 179 -9.37 5.65 22.41
CA ALA A 179 -9.30 4.79 21.24
C ALA A 179 -8.30 5.32 20.23
N ALA A 180 -7.97 4.48 19.22
CA ALA A 180 -7.17 4.89 18.08
C ALA A 180 -7.72 4.26 16.79
N PHE A 181 -7.68 5.02 15.69
CA PHE A 181 -7.99 4.56 14.35
C PHE A 181 -6.68 4.22 13.64
N LEU A 182 -6.41 2.93 13.53
CA LEU A 182 -5.11 2.37 13.15
C LEU A 182 -5.24 1.46 11.93
N PHE A 183 -4.17 1.39 11.15
CA PHE A 183 -3.95 0.37 10.13
C PHE A 183 -2.89 -0.64 10.58
N GLU A 184 -2.69 -1.72 9.82
CA GLU A 184 -1.71 -2.74 10.15
C GLU A 184 -0.26 -2.29 9.83
N PRO A 185 0.72 -2.75 10.60
CA PRO A 185 0.62 -3.68 11.71
C PRO A 185 0.31 -3.01 13.08
N GLN A 186 0.05 -1.70 13.11
CA GLN A 186 -0.10 -0.94 14.37
C GLN A 186 -1.35 -1.36 15.16
N ALA A 187 -2.45 -1.71 14.47
CA ALA A 187 -3.65 -2.22 15.10
C ALA A 187 -3.36 -3.55 15.82
N ARG A 188 -2.66 -4.46 15.15
CA ARG A 188 -2.24 -5.74 15.74
C ARG A 188 -1.27 -5.55 16.90
N ILE A 189 -0.25 -4.69 16.73
CA ILE A 189 0.72 -4.39 17.79
C ILE A 189 -0.01 -3.85 19.03
N ALA A 190 -0.92 -2.87 18.86
CA ALA A 190 -1.67 -2.31 19.97
C ALA A 190 -2.44 -3.41 20.76
N GLN A 191 -3.11 -4.33 20.06
CA GLN A 191 -3.84 -5.44 20.68
C GLN A 191 -2.94 -6.43 21.42
N LEU A 192 -1.68 -6.55 21.03
CA LEU A 192 -0.71 -7.43 21.68
C LEU A 192 -0.08 -6.81 22.92
N ILE A 193 0.13 -5.48 22.95
CA ILE A 193 0.89 -4.80 24.01
C ILE A 193 0.06 -3.96 24.98
N ALA A 194 -1.24 -3.78 24.71
CA ALA A 194 -2.13 -2.99 25.56
C ALA A 194 -3.47 -3.71 25.80
N PRO A 195 -4.18 -3.43 26.94
CA PRO A 195 -5.51 -3.95 27.20
C PRO A 195 -6.55 -3.19 26.36
N VAL A 196 -6.60 -3.52 25.08
CA VAL A 196 -7.47 -2.90 24.09
C VAL A 196 -8.23 -3.96 23.31
N LYS A 197 -9.35 -3.57 22.72
CA LYS A 197 -10.17 -4.39 21.83
C LYS A 197 -10.46 -3.65 20.54
N GLN A 198 -10.52 -4.37 19.42
CA GLN A 198 -11.04 -3.86 18.17
C GLN A 198 -12.56 -3.80 18.24
N ILE A 199 -13.15 -2.66 17.89
CA ILE A 199 -14.60 -2.44 17.88
C ILE A 199 -15.16 -2.16 16.48
N TYR A 200 -14.29 -1.92 15.52
CA TYR A 200 -14.67 -1.58 14.14
C TYR A 200 -13.50 -1.86 13.19
N GLU A 201 -13.81 -2.26 11.98
CA GLU A 201 -12.86 -2.35 10.86
C GLU A 201 -13.59 -1.95 9.57
N ILE A 202 -13.07 -0.92 8.88
CA ILE A 202 -13.76 -0.33 7.73
C ILE A 202 -13.81 -1.24 6.51
N GLY A 203 -12.80 -2.09 6.30
CA GLY A 203 -12.75 -3.02 5.17
C GLY A 203 -13.83 -4.09 5.22
N GLU A 204 -14.37 -4.41 6.41
CA GLU A 204 -15.49 -5.32 6.56
C GLU A 204 -16.83 -4.72 6.09
N VAL A 205 -16.99 -3.39 6.30
CA VAL A 205 -18.28 -2.72 6.01
C VAL A 205 -18.22 -1.84 4.76
N TRP A 206 -17.09 -1.27 4.47
CA TRP A 206 -16.90 -0.33 3.35
C TRP A 206 -15.53 -0.50 2.68
N PRO A 207 -15.21 -1.69 2.10
CA PRO A 207 -13.92 -1.92 1.45
C PRO A 207 -13.71 -0.93 0.30
N PHE A 208 -12.52 -0.33 0.25
CA PHE A 208 -12.15 0.70 -0.72
C PHE A 208 -10.68 0.57 -1.12
N PRO A 209 -10.28 0.96 -2.34
CA PRO A 209 -8.88 1.04 -2.73
C PRO A 209 -8.17 2.11 -1.89
N CYS A 210 -7.53 1.70 -0.80
CA CYS A 210 -6.78 2.58 0.08
C CYS A 210 -5.46 2.95 -0.56
N MET A 211 -4.67 1.94 -0.92
CA MET A 211 -3.42 2.10 -1.65
C MET A 211 -3.57 1.61 -3.09
N VAL A 212 -2.94 2.35 -4.00
CA VAL A 212 -2.92 2.08 -5.43
C VAL A 212 -1.51 2.27 -5.98
N VAL A 213 -1.22 1.65 -7.12
CA VAL A 213 0.02 1.89 -7.84
C VAL A 213 -0.19 3.03 -8.81
N ILE A 214 0.70 4.01 -8.73
CA ILE A 214 0.60 5.25 -9.51
C ILE A 214 1.91 5.49 -10.26
N THR A 215 1.79 6.05 -11.46
CA THR A 215 2.89 6.54 -12.30
C THR A 215 2.50 7.89 -12.91
N SER A 216 3.44 8.59 -13.55
CA SER A 216 3.09 9.74 -14.37
C SER A 216 2.56 9.30 -15.74
N GLY A 217 1.74 10.15 -16.39
CA GLY A 217 1.31 9.89 -17.77
C GLY A 217 2.49 9.85 -18.73
N GLU A 218 3.53 10.66 -18.48
CA GLU A 218 4.78 10.65 -19.25
C GLU A 218 5.51 9.31 -19.12
N THR A 219 5.72 8.80 -17.88
CA THR A 219 6.34 7.50 -17.66
C THR A 219 5.53 6.38 -18.29
N LEU A 220 4.20 6.40 -18.13
CA LEU A 220 3.32 5.41 -18.73
C LEU A 220 3.39 5.42 -20.27
N LYS A 221 3.54 6.59 -20.90
CA LYS A 221 3.71 6.72 -22.34
C LYS A 221 5.06 6.18 -22.82
N ASN A 222 6.14 6.57 -22.16
CA ASN A 222 7.52 6.34 -22.62
C ASN A 222 8.10 5.00 -22.16
N ARG A 223 7.64 4.46 -21.02
CA ARG A 223 8.18 3.27 -20.36
C ARG A 223 7.09 2.26 -19.99
N ARG A 224 6.03 2.18 -20.77
CA ARG A 224 4.86 1.29 -20.51
C ARG A 224 5.26 -0.14 -20.23
N ALA A 225 6.21 -0.69 -20.99
CA ALA A 225 6.66 -2.08 -20.79
C ALA A 225 7.31 -2.29 -19.40
N ALA A 226 8.12 -1.34 -18.93
CA ALA A 226 8.73 -1.40 -17.61
C ALA A 226 7.68 -1.25 -16.49
N VAL A 227 6.72 -0.32 -16.64
CA VAL A 227 5.58 -0.20 -15.72
C VAL A 227 4.83 -1.53 -15.64
N TRP A 228 4.50 -2.18 -16.76
CA TRP A 228 3.78 -3.45 -16.78
C TRP A 228 4.58 -4.58 -16.12
N LYS A 229 5.89 -4.67 -16.35
CA LYS A 229 6.78 -5.62 -15.65
C LYS A 229 6.76 -5.40 -14.14
N SER A 230 6.74 -4.15 -13.68
CA SER A 230 6.66 -3.83 -12.25
C SER A 230 5.32 -4.25 -11.65
N LEU A 231 4.22 -4.07 -12.39
CA LEU A 231 2.90 -4.52 -11.97
C LEU A 231 2.78 -6.05 -11.95
N ASP A 232 3.37 -6.77 -12.92
CA ASP A 232 3.43 -8.22 -12.91
C ASP A 232 4.19 -8.75 -11.68
N ALA A 233 5.30 -8.11 -11.30
CA ALA A 233 6.05 -8.46 -10.09
C ALA A 233 5.24 -8.21 -8.81
N GLN A 234 4.55 -7.07 -8.72
CA GLN A 234 3.71 -6.76 -7.55
C GLN A 234 2.47 -7.66 -7.48
N ARG A 235 1.88 -8.06 -8.61
CA ARG A 235 0.80 -9.07 -8.65
C ARG A 235 1.28 -10.41 -8.09
N ASP A 236 2.46 -10.89 -8.51
CA ASP A 236 3.03 -12.13 -7.99
C ASP A 236 3.32 -12.02 -6.47
N ALA A 237 3.74 -10.84 -5.99
CA ALA A 237 3.92 -10.57 -4.56
C ALA A 237 2.59 -10.56 -3.79
N ILE A 238 1.51 -10.03 -4.37
CA ILE A 238 0.16 -10.14 -3.80
C ILE A 238 -0.24 -11.61 -3.65
N GLU A 239 0.03 -12.46 -4.64
CA GLU A 239 -0.22 -13.89 -4.53
C GLU A 239 0.64 -14.57 -3.43
N LEU A 240 1.89 -14.13 -3.25
CA LEU A 240 2.75 -14.57 -2.15
C LEU A 240 2.15 -14.18 -0.79
N LEU A 241 1.77 -12.91 -0.61
CA LEU A 241 1.12 -12.41 0.62
C LEU A 241 -0.15 -13.20 0.95
N LYS A 242 -0.99 -13.47 -0.03
CA LYS A 242 -2.27 -14.18 0.14
C LYS A 242 -2.10 -15.68 0.41
N LYS A 243 -1.24 -16.35 -0.36
CA LYS A 243 -1.13 -17.81 -0.32
C LYS A 243 -0.09 -18.33 0.67
N LYS A 244 0.95 -17.54 0.95
CA LYS A 244 2.09 -17.90 1.81
C LYS A 244 2.44 -16.77 2.77
N PRO A 245 1.49 -16.31 3.62
CA PRO A 245 1.70 -15.15 4.49
C PRO A 245 2.87 -15.32 5.47
N ALA A 246 3.19 -16.56 5.89
CA ALA A 246 4.34 -16.81 6.74
C ALA A 246 5.68 -16.61 6.01
N ASP A 247 5.77 -17.02 4.73
CA ASP A 247 6.97 -16.80 3.93
C ASP A 247 7.13 -15.31 3.59
N ALA A 248 6.03 -14.64 3.24
CA ALA A 248 6.03 -13.19 3.01
C ALA A 248 6.45 -12.42 4.27
N ALA A 249 5.96 -12.81 5.46
CA ALA A 249 6.32 -12.17 6.72
C ALA A 249 7.82 -12.26 7.00
N LYS A 250 8.47 -13.38 6.73
CA LYS A 250 9.94 -13.52 6.87
C LYS A 250 10.71 -12.50 6.03
N LEU A 251 10.19 -12.17 4.86
CA LEU A 251 10.83 -11.20 3.96
C LEU A 251 10.66 -9.75 4.43
N ILE A 252 9.47 -9.40 4.95
CA ILE A 252 9.13 -7.99 5.17
C ILE A 252 9.01 -7.58 6.64
N ALA A 253 9.08 -8.49 7.61
CA ALA A 253 8.86 -8.14 9.02
C ALA A 253 9.83 -7.07 9.54
N GLY A 254 11.08 -7.10 9.09
CA GLY A 254 12.10 -6.14 9.46
C GLY A 254 11.81 -4.69 9.05
N TYR A 255 10.94 -4.48 8.05
CA TYR A 255 10.49 -3.13 7.69
C TYR A 255 9.61 -2.49 8.79
N PHE A 256 8.89 -3.28 9.58
CA PHE A 256 7.87 -2.81 10.51
C PHE A 256 8.28 -2.91 11.98
N ILE A 257 9.00 -3.97 12.33
CA ILE A 257 9.45 -4.25 13.70
C ILE A 257 10.96 -4.51 13.64
N ALA A 258 11.73 -3.59 14.24
CA ALA A 258 13.20 -3.68 14.22
C ALA A 258 13.70 -4.85 15.06
N GLU A 259 13.14 -5.02 16.26
CA GLU A 259 13.55 -6.08 17.18
C GLU A 259 13.07 -7.44 16.68
N PRO A 260 13.83 -8.54 16.90
CA PRO A 260 13.43 -9.89 16.48
C PRO A 260 12.15 -10.37 17.15
N THR A 261 11.87 -9.90 18.36
CA THR A 261 10.70 -10.27 19.15
C THR A 261 9.94 -9.05 19.66
N LEU A 262 8.64 -9.24 19.89
CA LEU A 262 7.76 -8.28 20.53
C LEU A 262 7.27 -8.87 21.86
N LYS A 263 7.50 -8.15 22.96
CA LYS A 263 6.94 -8.51 24.28
C LYS A 263 5.44 -8.20 24.30
N THR A 264 4.64 -9.20 24.60
CA THR A 264 3.17 -9.09 24.57
C THR A 264 2.57 -9.30 25.96
N LEU A 265 1.32 -8.86 26.15
CA LEU A 265 0.62 -9.01 27.45
C LEU A 265 0.25 -10.46 27.78
N LYS A 266 -0.13 -11.24 26.78
CA LYS A 266 -0.76 -12.57 27.00
C LYS A 266 0.07 -13.73 26.47
N HIS A 267 1.01 -13.50 25.53
CA HIS A 267 1.72 -14.57 24.82
C HIS A 267 3.23 -14.56 25.06
N GLY A 268 3.72 -13.79 26.07
CA GLY A 268 5.16 -13.63 26.29
C GLY A 268 5.83 -12.91 25.11
N GLU A 269 7.00 -13.38 24.72
CA GLU A 269 7.70 -12.88 23.52
C GLU A 269 7.19 -13.59 22.28
N MET A 270 6.79 -12.80 21.27
CA MET A 270 6.39 -13.29 19.94
C MET A 270 7.44 -12.88 18.92
N LEU A 271 7.75 -13.75 17.97
CA LEU A 271 8.59 -13.41 16.82
C LEU A 271 7.91 -12.31 15.99
N ARG A 272 8.67 -11.33 15.53
CA ARG A 272 8.15 -10.26 14.66
C ARG A 272 7.50 -10.81 13.37
N GLU A 273 8.03 -11.91 12.86
CA GLU A 273 7.48 -12.61 11.68
C GLU A 273 6.07 -13.14 11.95
N ASP A 274 5.78 -13.60 13.17
CA ASP A 274 4.44 -14.07 13.54
C ASP A 274 3.46 -12.91 13.67
N VAL A 275 3.89 -11.79 14.24
CA VAL A 275 3.09 -10.55 14.33
C VAL A 275 2.75 -10.04 12.92
N ILE A 276 3.73 -9.98 12.03
CA ILE A 276 3.55 -9.50 10.65
C ILE A 276 2.75 -10.50 9.81
N ARG A 277 2.94 -11.81 9.99
CA ARG A 277 2.08 -12.82 9.35
C ARG A 277 0.60 -12.61 9.69
N ASP A 278 0.30 -12.34 10.94
CA ASP A 278 -1.08 -12.14 11.38
C ASP A 278 -1.63 -10.81 10.83
N ALA A 279 -0.82 -9.76 10.78
CA ALA A 279 -1.16 -8.50 10.14
C ALA A 279 -1.38 -8.64 8.61
N ILE A 280 -0.61 -9.47 7.91
CA ILE A 280 -0.83 -9.77 6.49
C ILE A 280 -2.20 -10.45 6.29
N LYS A 281 -2.55 -11.41 7.16
CA LYS A 281 -3.81 -12.15 7.05
C LYS A 281 -5.06 -11.30 7.25
N SER A 282 -4.98 -10.20 7.99
CA SER A 282 -6.10 -9.28 8.17
C SER A 282 -6.30 -8.35 6.97
N GLN A 283 -5.34 -8.30 6.04
CA GLN A 283 -5.38 -7.39 4.88
C GLN A 283 -6.04 -8.03 3.66
N THR A 284 -6.65 -7.20 2.83
CA THR A 284 -7.13 -7.58 1.50
C THR A 284 -6.26 -6.93 0.44
N PHE A 285 -5.29 -7.66 -0.09
CA PHE A 285 -4.47 -7.20 -1.20
C PHE A 285 -5.12 -7.53 -2.55
N SER A 286 -5.15 -6.56 -3.46
CA SER A 286 -5.69 -6.73 -4.80
C SER A 286 -5.00 -5.82 -5.81
N ALA A 287 -4.41 -6.42 -6.84
CA ALA A 287 -3.93 -5.67 -8.01
C ALA A 287 -5.08 -5.22 -8.92
N LYS A 288 -6.25 -5.87 -8.79
CA LYS A 288 -7.43 -5.58 -9.61
C LYS A 288 -8.22 -4.41 -9.04
N LEU A 289 -8.69 -3.56 -9.95
CA LEU A 289 -9.67 -2.51 -9.70
C LEU A 289 -10.88 -2.78 -10.62
N ASN A 290 -11.88 -3.47 -10.11
CA ASN A 290 -13.14 -3.71 -10.83
C ASN A 290 -14.07 -2.49 -10.71
N ASP A 291 -15.27 -2.58 -11.29
CA ASP A 291 -16.22 -1.46 -11.29
C ASP A 291 -16.64 -1.04 -9.87
N LYS A 292 -16.74 -1.99 -8.93
CA LYS A 292 -17.05 -1.68 -7.53
C LYS A 292 -15.96 -0.85 -6.87
N GLU A 293 -14.68 -1.25 -7.05
CA GLU A 293 -13.55 -0.49 -6.55
C GLU A 293 -13.47 0.89 -7.21
N GLN A 294 -13.67 0.99 -8.53
CA GLN A 294 -13.68 2.28 -9.23
C GLN A 294 -14.81 3.20 -8.78
N ASN A 295 -16.01 2.67 -8.54
CA ASN A 295 -17.11 3.44 -7.97
C ASN A 295 -16.76 3.92 -6.56
N ARG A 296 -16.13 3.07 -5.74
CA ARG A 296 -15.68 3.45 -4.40
C ARG A 296 -14.60 4.53 -4.43
N MET A 297 -13.71 4.51 -5.44
CA MET A 297 -12.74 5.57 -5.67
C MET A 297 -13.45 6.91 -6.00
N GLN A 298 -14.53 6.88 -6.77
CA GLN A 298 -15.33 8.08 -7.06
C GLN A 298 -16.00 8.61 -5.77
N GLU A 299 -16.61 7.74 -4.96
CA GLU A 299 -17.18 8.13 -3.67
C GLU A 299 -16.16 8.81 -2.75
N ILE A 300 -14.89 8.35 -2.75
CA ILE A 300 -13.80 9.01 -2.00
C ILE A 300 -13.53 10.42 -2.54
N ALA A 301 -13.49 10.59 -3.85
CA ALA A 301 -13.31 11.91 -4.45
C ALA A 301 -14.47 12.85 -4.10
N ASP A 302 -15.70 12.35 -4.10
CA ASP A 302 -16.88 13.11 -3.73
C ASP A 302 -16.87 13.49 -2.24
N ILE A 303 -16.43 12.60 -1.35
CA ILE A 303 -16.23 12.88 0.09
C ILE A 303 -15.17 13.99 0.27
N LEU A 304 -14.02 13.89 -0.41
CA LEU A 304 -12.97 14.90 -0.36
C LEU A 304 -13.47 16.27 -0.83
N GLN A 305 -14.31 16.29 -1.86
CA GLN A 305 -14.92 17.53 -2.37
C GLN A 305 -15.93 18.11 -1.37
N ALA A 306 -16.79 17.26 -0.80
CA ALA A 306 -17.76 17.69 0.21
C ALA A 306 -17.10 18.22 1.49
N GLN A 307 -15.94 17.66 1.87
CA GLN A 307 -15.11 18.14 2.98
C GLN A 307 -14.30 19.42 2.65
N GLY A 308 -14.39 19.93 1.41
CA GLY A 308 -13.61 21.10 0.97
C GLY A 308 -12.11 20.84 0.76
N SER A 309 -11.68 19.57 0.87
CA SER A 309 -10.29 19.16 0.71
C SER A 309 -9.87 19.00 -0.76
N LEU A 310 -10.83 18.90 -1.67
CA LEU A 310 -10.62 18.80 -3.11
C LEU A 310 -11.19 20.04 -3.81
N LYS A 311 -10.32 20.73 -4.55
CA LYS A 311 -10.70 21.88 -5.38
C LYS A 311 -10.26 21.64 -6.81
N THR A 312 -11.22 21.50 -7.72
CA THR A 312 -10.95 21.43 -9.17
C THR A 312 -10.77 22.83 -9.74
N ARG A 313 -9.98 22.97 -10.81
CA ARG A 313 -9.70 24.26 -11.44
C ARG A 313 -10.95 24.92 -12.04
N ASP A 314 -11.91 24.12 -12.49
CA ASP A 314 -13.14 24.57 -13.15
C ASP A 314 -14.38 24.49 -12.24
N GLY A 315 -14.19 24.14 -10.98
CA GLY A 315 -15.28 24.00 -9.99
C GLY A 315 -16.20 22.80 -10.20
N LYS A 316 -15.95 21.94 -11.21
CA LYS A 316 -16.76 20.75 -11.47
C LYS A 316 -16.34 19.57 -10.56
N PRO A 317 -17.20 18.57 -10.37
CA PRO A 317 -16.82 17.31 -9.72
C PRO A 317 -15.60 16.69 -10.38
N PHE A 318 -14.70 16.12 -9.56
CA PHE A 318 -13.52 15.43 -10.08
C PHE A 318 -13.90 14.05 -10.58
N GLU A 319 -13.65 13.79 -11.86
CA GLU A 319 -13.92 12.49 -12.49
C GLU A 319 -12.71 11.57 -12.33
N VAL A 320 -12.81 10.59 -11.42
CA VAL A 320 -11.71 9.64 -11.12
C VAL A 320 -11.27 8.87 -12.36
N LYS A 321 -12.18 8.56 -13.28
CA LYS A 321 -11.86 7.89 -14.55
C LYS A 321 -10.80 8.62 -15.40
N SER A 322 -10.64 9.94 -15.21
CA SER A 322 -9.64 10.74 -15.94
C SER A 322 -8.19 10.38 -15.59
N ILE A 323 -7.98 9.82 -14.40
CA ILE A 323 -6.65 9.42 -13.91
C ILE A 323 -6.46 7.90 -13.81
N VAL A 324 -7.44 7.09 -14.22
CA VAL A 324 -7.36 5.62 -14.15
C VAL A 324 -6.99 5.06 -15.53
N ASP A 325 -5.89 4.29 -15.60
CA ASP A 325 -5.47 3.53 -16.77
C ASP A 325 -5.31 2.04 -16.40
N LEU A 326 -6.33 1.24 -16.70
CA LEU A 326 -6.35 -0.20 -16.45
C LEU A 326 -5.95 -1.04 -17.67
N SER A 327 -5.20 -0.48 -18.62
CA SER A 327 -4.77 -1.19 -19.83
C SER A 327 -3.95 -2.44 -19.49
N TRP A 328 -3.09 -2.40 -18.47
CA TRP A 328 -2.37 -3.56 -17.96
C TRP A 328 -3.32 -4.66 -17.44
N GLN A 329 -4.30 -4.29 -16.64
CA GLN A 329 -5.29 -5.23 -16.09
C GLN A 329 -6.09 -5.92 -17.20
N LYS A 330 -6.49 -5.16 -18.21
CA LYS A 330 -7.21 -5.69 -19.39
C LYS A 330 -6.33 -6.67 -20.19
N ASP A 331 -5.07 -6.30 -20.45
CA ASP A 331 -4.11 -7.13 -21.18
C ASP A 331 -3.82 -8.45 -20.43
N ARG A 332 -3.70 -8.40 -19.11
CA ARG A 332 -3.47 -9.58 -18.26
C ARG A 332 -4.74 -10.37 -17.93
N LYS A 333 -5.93 -9.92 -18.37
CA LYS A 333 -7.24 -10.54 -18.12
C LYS A 333 -7.51 -10.79 -16.63
N LEU A 334 -7.17 -9.80 -15.78
CA LEU A 334 -7.38 -9.87 -14.33
C LEU A 334 -8.86 -9.71 -13.95
#